data_c80a385e30c10f8600c85541f7f75f52
#
_entry.id   c80a385e30c10f8600c85541f7f75f52
#
_cell.length_a   1.000
_cell.length_b   1.000
_cell.length_c   1.000
_cell.angle_alpha   90.00
_cell.angle_beta   90.00
_cell.angle_gamma   90.00
#
_symmetry.space_group_name_H-M   'P 1'
#
loop_
_entity.id
_entity.type
_entity.pdbx_description
1 polymer ?
#
loop_
_entity_poly.entity_id
_entity_poly.type
_entity_poly.pdbx_seq_one_letter_code
_entity_poly.pdbx_strand_id
1 'polypeptide(L)'
;MDEILKQQGRLLEDEFFAKQDAVLIEKLRELERMEKTQAALSAVSGITNATILKHLVTLEVHADLLATLTLVPLVEVAWADGEVQEQERLIILAESTRLGMKVGSVDYVLLEKWLTRPPPEKMLNAWIVYIRGLCEVLSPAEIKEIKTTFLSRARKVAECTGSFLGLTSSVSSAEQIMLDKLESAFKA
;
A
#
# COMPACT_ATOMS: atom_id res chain seq x y z
N MET A 1 -3.43 -43.32 -14.47
CA MET A 1 -4.60 -42.59 -13.96
C MET A 1 -4.20 -41.39 -13.12
N ASP A 2 -3.15 -41.50 -12.31
CA ASP A 2 -2.66 -40.45 -11.42
C ASP A 2 -2.06 -39.22 -12.16
N GLU A 3 -1.42 -39.44 -13.30
CA GLU A 3 -0.77 -38.40 -14.12
C GLU A 3 -1.77 -37.52 -14.88
N ILE A 4 -2.87 -38.12 -15.34
CA ILE A 4 -3.96 -37.41 -16.02
C ILE A 4 -4.70 -36.51 -15.02
N LEU A 5 -4.92 -36.98 -13.80
CA LEU A 5 -5.55 -36.19 -12.74
C LEU A 5 -4.68 -35.02 -12.31
N LYS A 6 -3.35 -35.21 -12.24
CA LYS A 6 -2.39 -34.14 -11.94
C LYS A 6 -2.33 -33.09 -13.07
N GLN A 7 -2.40 -33.53 -14.33
CA GLN A 7 -2.40 -32.64 -15.47
C GLN A 7 -3.71 -31.85 -15.57
N GLN A 8 -4.85 -32.49 -15.32
CA GLN A 8 -6.14 -31.80 -15.27
C GLN A 8 -6.24 -30.86 -14.06
N GLY A 9 -5.66 -31.20 -12.92
CA GLY A 9 -5.55 -30.32 -11.76
C GLY A 9 -4.79 -29.03 -12.09
N ARG A 10 -3.64 -29.14 -12.76
CA ARG A 10 -2.85 -27.97 -13.19
C ARG A 10 -3.62 -27.09 -14.19
N LEU A 11 -4.30 -27.69 -15.16
CA LEU A 11 -5.10 -26.94 -16.13
C LEU A 11 -6.26 -26.19 -15.45
N LEU A 12 -6.89 -26.78 -14.44
CA LEU A 12 -7.94 -26.12 -13.66
C LEU A 12 -7.38 -24.98 -12.81
N GLU A 13 -6.20 -25.16 -12.21
CA GLU A 13 -5.50 -24.11 -11.49
C GLU A 13 -5.11 -22.95 -12.41
N ASP A 14 -4.53 -23.24 -13.57
CA ASP A 14 -4.12 -22.22 -14.57
C ASP A 14 -5.34 -21.47 -15.11
N GLU A 15 -6.47 -22.16 -15.38
CA GLU A 15 -7.70 -21.52 -15.83
C GLU A 15 -8.38 -20.70 -14.74
N PHE A 16 -8.28 -21.14 -13.48
CA PHE A 16 -8.77 -20.39 -12.31
C PHE A 16 -7.96 -19.10 -12.10
N PHE A 17 -6.62 -19.19 -12.19
CA PHE A 17 -5.75 -18.01 -12.06
C PHE A 17 -5.92 -17.07 -13.25
N ALA A 18 -6.02 -17.58 -14.47
CA ALA A 18 -6.27 -16.76 -15.66
C ALA A 18 -7.63 -16.03 -15.59
N LYS A 19 -8.66 -16.66 -15.03
CA LYS A 19 -9.95 -16.00 -14.77
C LYS A 19 -9.87 -14.94 -13.68
N GLN A 20 -9.12 -15.21 -12.61
CA GLN A 20 -8.89 -14.21 -11.56
C GLN A 20 -8.08 -13.01 -12.09
N ASP A 21 -7.06 -13.26 -12.91
CA ASP A 21 -6.26 -12.23 -13.55
C ASP A 21 -7.09 -11.42 -14.56
N ALA A 22 -7.97 -12.06 -15.32
CA ALA A 22 -8.87 -11.37 -16.26
C ALA A 22 -9.89 -10.48 -15.52
N VAL A 23 -10.47 -10.95 -14.41
CA VAL A 23 -11.36 -10.16 -13.55
C VAL A 23 -10.61 -8.99 -12.90
N LEU A 24 -9.37 -9.21 -12.50
CA LEU A 24 -8.51 -8.17 -11.93
C LEU A 24 -8.17 -7.10 -12.99
N ILE A 25 -7.81 -7.53 -14.22
CA ILE A 25 -7.51 -6.64 -15.34
C ILE A 25 -8.75 -5.84 -15.77
N GLU A 26 -9.94 -6.46 -15.83
CA GLU A 26 -11.18 -5.77 -16.12
C GLU A 26 -11.52 -4.71 -15.08
N LYS A 27 -11.32 -5.04 -13.81
CA LYS A 27 -11.53 -4.12 -12.68
C LYS A 27 -10.48 -3.00 -12.65
N LEU A 28 -9.23 -3.29 -13.03
CA LEU A 28 -8.21 -2.26 -13.23
C LEU A 28 -8.57 -1.33 -14.39
N ARG A 29 -9.15 -1.85 -15.48
CA ARG A 29 -9.66 -1.03 -16.58
C ARG A 29 -10.89 -0.21 -16.21
N GLU A 30 -11.77 -0.73 -15.37
CA GLU A 30 -12.90 0.04 -14.82
C GLU A 30 -12.40 1.18 -13.89
N LEU A 31 -11.38 0.91 -13.09
CA LEU A 31 -10.73 1.93 -12.26
C LEU A 31 -10.02 2.99 -13.11
N GLU A 32 -9.40 2.61 -14.23
CA GLU A 32 -8.83 3.56 -15.21
C GLU A 32 -9.89 4.46 -15.85
N ARG A 33 -11.15 4.01 -15.92
CA ARG A 33 -12.29 4.81 -16.41
C ARG A 33 -12.90 5.71 -15.32
N MET A 34 -12.66 5.40 -14.05
CA MET A 34 -13.09 6.31 -12.98
C MET A 34 -12.40 7.66 -13.18
N GLU A 35 -13.20 8.71 -13.27
CA GLU A 35 -12.71 10.07 -13.45
C GLU A 35 -11.57 10.36 -12.48
N LYS A 36 -10.43 10.81 -13.00
CA LYS A 36 -9.26 11.28 -12.29
C LYS A 36 -9.61 12.56 -11.53
N THR A 37 -10.41 12.44 -10.47
CA THR A 37 -10.86 13.59 -9.72
C THR A 37 -9.99 13.83 -8.50
N GLN A 38 -9.75 15.10 -8.20
CA GLN A 38 -9.08 15.50 -6.96
C GLN A 38 -9.78 14.92 -5.72
N ALA A 39 -11.11 14.79 -5.76
CA ALA A 39 -11.89 14.21 -4.68
C ALA A 39 -11.56 12.73 -4.44
N ALA A 40 -11.44 11.92 -5.50
CA ALA A 40 -11.04 10.51 -5.39
C ALA A 40 -9.62 10.36 -4.84
N LEU A 41 -8.68 11.18 -5.33
CA LEU A 41 -7.30 11.18 -4.83
C LEU A 41 -7.24 11.59 -3.34
N SER A 42 -8.00 12.62 -2.95
CA SER A 42 -8.08 13.06 -1.56
C SER A 42 -8.63 11.97 -0.64
N ALA A 43 -9.68 11.26 -1.07
CA ALA A 43 -10.31 10.21 -0.28
C ALA A 43 -9.34 9.06 0.03
N VAL A 44 -8.55 8.61 -0.96
CA VAL A 44 -7.63 7.46 -0.81
C VAL A 44 -6.29 7.80 -0.18
N SER A 45 -5.86 9.07 -0.19
CA SER A 45 -4.57 9.48 0.38
C SER A 45 -4.69 10.24 1.69
N GLY A 46 -5.83 10.92 1.89
CA GLY A 46 -6.01 11.91 2.95
C GLY A 46 -5.23 13.21 2.72
N ILE A 47 -4.67 13.40 1.53
CA ILE A 47 -4.11 14.69 1.10
C ILE A 47 -5.29 15.63 0.83
N THR A 48 -5.28 16.80 1.43
CA THR A 48 -6.35 17.81 1.28
C THR A 48 -5.92 19.04 0.49
N ASN A 49 -4.63 19.18 0.24
CA ASN A 49 -4.08 20.31 -0.49
C ASN A 49 -4.46 20.23 -1.98
N ALA A 50 -5.30 21.18 -2.42
CA ALA A 50 -5.82 21.19 -3.79
C ALA A 50 -4.73 21.35 -4.86
N THR A 51 -3.62 22.04 -4.56
CA THR A 51 -2.49 22.21 -5.49
C THR A 51 -1.80 20.87 -5.74
N ILE A 52 -1.52 20.12 -4.68
CA ILE A 52 -0.93 18.77 -4.78
C ILE A 52 -1.86 17.84 -5.55
N LEU A 53 -3.14 17.80 -5.18
CA LEU A 53 -4.12 16.96 -5.87
C LEU A 53 -4.22 17.28 -7.36
N LYS A 54 -4.24 18.57 -7.71
CA LYS A 54 -4.22 19.00 -9.11
C LYS A 54 -2.96 18.54 -9.84
N HIS A 55 -1.80 18.65 -9.18
CA HIS A 55 -0.52 18.23 -9.76
C HIS A 55 -0.49 16.71 -9.97
N LEU A 56 -0.95 15.92 -8.97
CA LEU A 56 -1.07 14.47 -9.10
C LEU A 56 -2.01 14.04 -10.25
N VAL A 57 -3.12 14.75 -10.45
CA VAL A 57 -4.01 14.52 -11.61
C VAL A 57 -3.27 14.81 -12.92
N THR A 58 -2.48 15.88 -12.98
CA THR A 58 -1.69 16.22 -14.18
C THR A 58 -0.62 15.18 -14.47
N LEU A 59 -0.07 14.54 -13.43
CA LEU A 59 0.91 13.44 -13.53
C LEU A 59 0.24 12.07 -13.79
N GLU A 60 -1.06 12.05 -14.06
CA GLU A 60 -1.84 10.84 -14.31
C GLU A 60 -1.82 9.83 -13.13
N VAL A 61 -1.64 10.30 -11.91
CA VAL A 61 -1.74 9.46 -10.71
C VAL A 61 -3.21 9.12 -10.45
N HIS A 62 -3.53 7.84 -10.50
CA HIS A 62 -4.88 7.33 -10.23
C HIS A 62 -5.09 7.02 -8.75
N ALA A 63 -6.36 6.94 -8.32
CA ALA A 63 -6.70 6.73 -6.92
C ALA A 63 -6.20 5.38 -6.37
N ASP A 64 -6.28 4.30 -7.15
CA ASP A 64 -5.75 2.98 -6.80
C ASP A 64 -4.23 2.97 -6.61
N LEU A 65 -3.50 3.66 -7.50
CA LEU A 65 -2.05 3.83 -7.36
C LEU A 65 -1.72 4.61 -6.08
N LEU A 66 -2.43 5.70 -5.81
CA LEU A 66 -2.20 6.51 -4.61
C LEU A 66 -2.57 5.75 -3.32
N ALA A 67 -3.62 4.93 -3.36
CA ALA A 67 -3.95 4.02 -2.26
C ALA A 67 -2.82 3.01 -2.01
N THR A 68 -2.29 2.41 -3.08
CA THR A 68 -1.14 1.50 -3.00
C THR A 68 0.10 2.20 -2.42
N LEU A 69 0.42 3.41 -2.88
CA LEU A 69 1.52 4.22 -2.35
C LEU A 69 1.35 4.53 -0.86
N THR A 70 0.12 4.63 -0.40
CA THR A 70 -0.18 4.87 1.02
C THR A 70 -0.03 3.61 1.87
N LEU A 71 -0.44 2.44 1.36
CA LEU A 71 -0.50 1.19 2.12
C LEU A 71 0.81 0.39 2.12
N VAL A 72 1.60 0.45 1.05
CA VAL A 72 2.89 -0.26 0.98
C VAL A 72 3.80 0.06 2.18
N PRO A 73 4.03 1.33 2.57
CA PRO A 73 4.83 1.65 3.75
C PRO A 73 4.31 1.01 5.05
N LEU A 74 2.99 0.91 5.22
CA LEU A 74 2.39 0.35 6.41
C LEU A 74 2.68 -1.16 6.53
N VAL A 75 2.51 -1.87 5.41
CA VAL A 75 2.79 -3.31 5.33
C VAL A 75 4.27 -3.61 5.53
N GLU A 76 5.15 -2.81 4.91
CA GLU A 76 6.61 -2.99 5.03
C GLU A 76 7.11 -2.73 6.47
N VAL A 77 6.54 -1.76 7.17
CA VAL A 77 6.85 -1.50 8.58
C VAL A 77 6.37 -2.65 9.45
N ALA A 78 5.15 -3.15 9.25
CA ALA A 78 4.61 -4.28 10.01
C ALA A 78 5.42 -5.58 9.82
N TRP A 79 6.09 -5.78 8.68
CA TRP A 79 6.95 -6.93 8.41
C TRP A 79 8.41 -6.73 8.84
N ALA A 80 8.77 -5.56 9.36
CA ALA A 80 10.16 -5.20 9.61
C ALA A 80 10.87 -6.12 10.62
N ASP A 81 10.15 -6.64 11.61
CA ASP A 81 10.67 -7.58 12.61
C ASP A 81 10.44 -9.07 12.23
N GLY A 82 9.80 -9.34 11.08
CA GLY A 82 9.59 -10.67 10.51
C GLY A 82 8.21 -11.27 10.74
N GLU A 83 7.34 -10.60 11.50
CA GLU A 83 5.95 -11.03 11.72
C GLU A 83 5.01 -9.82 11.83
N VAL A 84 3.79 -9.95 11.33
CA VAL A 84 2.75 -8.93 11.50
C VAL A 84 1.94 -9.25 12.74
N GLN A 85 1.99 -8.38 13.73
CA GLN A 85 1.21 -8.53 14.95
C GLN A 85 -0.27 -8.20 14.71
N GLU A 86 -1.17 -8.76 15.53
CA GLU A 86 -2.61 -8.59 15.34
C GLU A 86 -3.04 -7.12 15.43
N GLN A 87 -2.40 -6.32 16.29
CA GLN A 87 -2.67 -4.89 16.43
C GLN A 87 -2.30 -4.12 15.16
N GLU A 88 -1.15 -4.42 14.55
CA GLU A 88 -0.71 -3.82 13.29
C GLU A 88 -1.65 -4.19 12.16
N ARG A 89 -2.01 -5.48 12.09
CA ARG A 89 -2.99 -5.98 11.12
C ARG A 89 -4.30 -5.22 11.21
N LEU A 90 -4.86 -5.07 12.40
CA LEU A 90 -6.13 -4.35 12.63
C LEU A 90 -6.03 -2.88 12.23
N ILE A 91 -4.92 -2.20 12.57
CA ILE A 91 -4.71 -0.79 12.20
C ILE A 91 -4.59 -0.64 10.68
N ILE A 92 -3.84 -1.50 10.00
CA ILE A 92 -3.68 -1.44 8.55
C ILE A 92 -5.01 -1.69 7.83
N LEU A 93 -5.79 -2.67 8.27
CA LEU A 93 -7.12 -2.94 7.71
C LEU A 93 -8.12 -1.81 7.98
N ALA A 94 -8.08 -1.22 9.17
CA ALA A 94 -8.91 -0.05 9.48
C ALA A 94 -8.51 1.16 8.62
N GLU A 95 -7.21 1.39 8.42
CA GLU A 95 -6.71 2.46 7.55
C GLU A 95 -7.11 2.24 6.10
N SER A 96 -7.01 1.00 5.58
CA SER A 96 -7.44 0.68 4.21
C SER A 96 -8.92 0.97 3.99
N THR A 97 -9.76 0.64 4.96
CA THR A 97 -11.21 0.94 4.92
C THR A 97 -11.45 2.46 4.96
N ARG A 98 -10.69 3.19 5.79
CA ARG A 98 -10.74 4.66 5.85
C ARG A 98 -10.33 5.30 4.51
N LEU A 99 -9.42 4.68 3.76
CA LEU A 99 -9.00 5.08 2.43
C LEU A 99 -9.98 4.62 1.32
N GLY A 100 -11.13 4.08 1.69
CA GLY A 100 -12.21 3.73 0.77
C GLY A 100 -12.18 2.29 0.25
N MET A 101 -11.24 1.44 0.70
CA MET A 101 -11.27 0.02 0.36
C MET A 101 -12.49 -0.65 0.98
N LYS A 102 -13.21 -1.42 0.18
CA LYS A 102 -14.39 -2.17 0.65
C LYS A 102 -13.95 -3.56 1.12
N VAL A 103 -14.39 -3.95 2.31
CA VAL A 103 -14.19 -5.32 2.82
C VAL A 103 -14.66 -6.33 1.77
N GLY A 104 -13.81 -7.32 1.47
CA GLY A 104 -14.08 -8.34 0.45
C GLY A 104 -13.85 -7.89 -1.00
N SER A 105 -13.41 -6.65 -1.27
CA SER A 105 -12.93 -6.26 -2.58
C SER A 105 -11.60 -6.95 -2.91
N VAL A 106 -11.26 -7.02 -4.20
CA VAL A 106 -10.00 -7.67 -4.64
C VAL A 106 -8.78 -7.03 -3.95
N ASP A 107 -8.76 -5.70 -3.85
CA ASP A 107 -7.67 -4.94 -3.24
C ASP A 107 -7.57 -5.24 -1.74
N TYR A 108 -8.72 -5.33 -1.04
CA TYR A 108 -8.77 -5.67 0.37
C TYR A 108 -8.28 -7.11 0.62
N VAL A 109 -8.72 -8.07 -0.18
CA VAL A 109 -8.26 -9.47 -0.11
C VAL A 109 -6.75 -9.58 -0.40
N LEU A 110 -6.24 -8.78 -1.34
CA LEU A 110 -4.80 -8.74 -1.62
C LEU A 110 -4.03 -8.17 -0.41
N LEU A 111 -4.53 -7.10 0.20
CA LEU A 111 -3.94 -6.55 1.42
C LEU A 111 -3.94 -7.57 2.56
N GLU A 112 -5.04 -8.30 2.78
CA GLU A 112 -5.08 -9.38 3.77
C GLU A 112 -4.02 -10.47 3.51
N LYS A 113 -3.79 -10.81 2.24
CA LYS A 113 -2.70 -11.74 1.85
C LYS A 113 -1.33 -11.18 2.22
N TRP A 114 -1.07 -9.90 1.97
CA TRP A 114 0.20 -9.25 2.34
C TRP A 114 0.40 -9.13 3.85
N LEU A 115 -0.67 -9.12 4.63
CA LEU A 115 -0.60 -9.17 6.09
C LEU A 115 -0.43 -10.60 6.65
N THR A 116 -0.55 -11.63 5.79
CA THR A 116 -0.33 -13.04 6.13
C THR A 116 0.99 -13.57 5.59
N ARG A 117 1.47 -13.00 4.49
CA ARG A 117 2.75 -13.33 3.84
C ARG A 117 3.40 -12.04 3.35
N PRO A 118 4.70 -11.85 3.57
CA PRO A 118 5.38 -10.63 3.15
C PRO A 118 5.18 -10.38 1.64
N PRO A 119 4.95 -9.13 1.25
CA PRO A 119 4.83 -8.76 -0.15
C PRO A 119 6.15 -9.05 -0.89
N PRO A 120 6.12 -9.19 -2.23
CA PRO A 120 7.34 -9.36 -2.99
C PRO A 120 8.29 -8.16 -2.79
N GLU A 121 9.57 -8.42 -2.57
CA GLU A 121 10.61 -7.38 -2.37
C GLU A 121 10.62 -6.31 -3.48
N LYS A 122 10.29 -6.70 -4.72
CA LYS A 122 10.14 -5.78 -5.84
C LYS A 122 9.11 -4.67 -5.61
N MET A 123 8.15 -4.86 -4.70
CA MET A 123 7.10 -3.88 -4.42
C MET A 123 7.65 -2.67 -3.67
N LEU A 124 8.43 -2.88 -2.62
CA LEU A 124 9.11 -1.80 -1.93
C LEU A 124 10.07 -1.04 -2.87
N ASN A 125 10.80 -1.76 -3.71
CA ASN A 125 11.70 -1.14 -4.69
C ASN A 125 10.91 -0.28 -5.71
N ALA A 126 9.79 -0.77 -6.22
CA ALA A 126 8.92 -0.01 -7.11
C ALA A 126 8.36 1.23 -6.42
N TRP A 127 7.96 1.12 -5.15
CA TRP A 127 7.51 2.25 -4.34
C TRP A 127 8.60 3.32 -4.20
N ILE A 128 9.83 2.92 -3.84
CA ILE A 128 10.97 3.84 -3.70
C ILE A 128 11.26 4.58 -5.01
N VAL A 129 11.29 3.84 -6.15
CA VAL A 129 11.53 4.44 -7.47
C VAL A 129 10.42 5.44 -7.82
N TYR A 130 9.16 5.10 -7.53
CA TYR A 130 8.04 5.99 -7.82
C TYR A 130 8.06 7.26 -6.96
N ILE A 131 8.34 7.14 -5.66
CA ILE A 131 8.47 8.30 -4.76
C ILE A 131 9.60 9.23 -5.21
N ARG A 132 10.74 8.67 -5.61
CA ARG A 132 11.86 9.47 -6.16
C ARG A 132 11.42 10.23 -7.42
N GLY A 133 10.73 9.55 -8.35
CA GLY A 133 10.19 10.21 -9.54
C GLY A 133 9.20 11.33 -9.21
N LEU A 134 8.33 11.16 -8.20
CA LEU A 134 7.48 12.24 -7.71
C LEU A 134 8.30 13.42 -7.15
N CYS A 135 9.39 13.15 -6.44
CA CYS A 135 10.25 14.19 -5.88
C CYS A 135 10.97 15.02 -6.96
N GLU A 136 11.17 14.48 -8.16
CA GLU A 136 11.77 15.22 -9.27
C GLU A 136 10.83 16.29 -9.87
N VAL A 137 9.52 16.10 -9.72
CA VAL A 137 8.49 16.94 -10.36
C VAL A 137 7.68 17.80 -9.38
N LEU A 138 7.69 17.43 -8.10
CA LEU A 138 6.98 18.17 -7.05
C LEU A 138 7.88 19.22 -6.40
N SER A 139 7.26 20.31 -5.91
CA SER A 139 7.96 21.32 -5.11
C SER A 139 8.36 20.77 -3.73
N PRO A 140 9.38 21.36 -3.06
CA PRO A 140 9.79 20.93 -1.72
C PRO A 140 8.65 20.97 -0.68
N ALA A 141 7.70 21.89 -0.81
CA ALA A 141 6.54 21.96 0.09
C ALA A 141 5.57 20.80 -0.12
N GLU A 142 5.30 20.43 -1.39
CA GLU A 142 4.47 19.29 -1.75
C GLU A 142 5.10 17.96 -1.31
N ILE A 143 6.41 17.81 -1.53
CA ILE A 143 7.18 16.64 -1.07
C ILE A 143 7.06 16.50 0.45
N LYS A 144 7.23 17.60 1.20
CA LYS A 144 7.11 17.58 2.66
C LYS A 144 5.73 17.12 3.13
N GLU A 145 4.67 17.60 2.47
CA GLU A 145 3.29 17.25 2.83
C GLU A 145 2.98 15.76 2.54
N ILE A 146 3.34 15.28 1.34
CA ILE A 146 3.16 13.86 0.96
C ILE A 146 3.99 12.95 1.89
N LYS A 147 5.25 13.28 2.12
CA LYS A 147 6.13 12.59 3.04
C LYS A 147 5.50 12.49 4.43
N THR A 148 5.05 13.62 4.98
CA THR A 148 4.43 13.66 6.31
C THR A 148 3.19 12.78 6.35
N THR A 149 2.35 12.85 5.32
CA THR A 149 1.11 12.06 5.23
C THR A 149 1.39 10.56 5.22
N PHE A 150 2.34 10.10 4.43
CA PHE A 150 2.65 8.66 4.32
C PHE A 150 3.40 8.14 5.55
N LEU A 151 4.45 8.83 5.98
CA LEU A 151 5.28 8.36 7.08
C LEU A 151 4.59 8.47 8.45
N SER A 152 3.69 9.43 8.66
CA SER A 152 2.93 9.50 9.91
C SER A 152 2.03 8.29 10.11
N ARG A 153 1.47 7.74 9.03
CA ARG A 153 0.66 6.52 9.08
C ARG A 153 1.51 5.27 9.33
N ALA A 154 2.63 5.14 8.61
CA ALA A 154 3.58 4.06 8.81
C ALA A 154 4.11 4.04 10.26
N ARG A 155 4.43 5.21 10.81
CA ARG A 155 4.86 5.35 12.22
C ARG A 155 3.78 4.93 13.21
N LYS A 156 2.50 5.22 12.96
CA LYS A 156 1.39 4.76 13.81
C LYS A 156 1.28 3.23 13.85
N VAL A 157 1.60 2.54 12.77
CA VAL A 157 1.67 1.07 12.76
C VAL A 157 2.78 0.61 13.69
N ALA A 158 3.99 1.13 13.55
CA ALA A 158 5.12 0.80 14.41
C ALA A 158 4.87 1.09 15.91
N GLU A 159 4.14 2.15 16.23
CA GLU A 159 3.86 2.56 17.61
C GLU A 159 2.75 1.76 18.28
N CYS A 160 1.93 1.01 17.53
CA CYS A 160 0.75 0.38 18.09
C CYS A 160 1.03 -0.81 19.00
N THR A 161 2.17 -1.47 18.86
CA THR A 161 2.53 -2.69 19.60
C THR A 161 3.13 -2.39 20.97
N GLY A 162 3.76 -1.24 21.14
CA GLY A 162 4.41 -0.83 22.41
C GLY A 162 3.46 -0.45 23.53
N SER A 163 2.19 -0.14 23.25
CA SER A 163 1.25 0.39 24.25
C SER A 163 0.58 -0.67 25.13
N PHE A 164 0.69 -1.95 24.79
CA PHE A 164 -0.02 -3.02 25.52
C PHE A 164 0.60 -3.38 26.87
N LEU A 165 1.89 -3.10 27.10
CA LEU A 165 2.59 -3.46 28.36
C LEU A 165 2.80 -2.25 29.30
N GLY A 166 2.21 -1.08 29.04
CA GLY A 166 2.37 0.11 29.89
C GLY A 166 3.81 0.66 29.90
N LEU A 167 4.68 0.12 29.08
CA LEU A 167 6.01 0.64 28.77
C LEU A 167 5.84 1.58 27.58
N THR A 168 6.52 2.71 27.58
CA THR A 168 6.52 3.71 26.50
C THR A 168 6.53 3.02 25.15
N SER A 169 5.59 3.38 24.26
CA SER A 169 5.49 2.87 22.90
C SER A 169 6.87 2.95 22.21
N SER A 170 7.57 1.85 22.17
CA SER A 170 8.91 1.80 21.58
C SER A 170 8.79 1.12 20.22
N VAL A 171 8.95 1.91 19.16
CA VAL A 171 9.23 1.40 17.82
C VAL A 171 10.45 0.48 17.92
N SER A 172 10.37 -0.73 17.43
CA SER A 172 11.51 -1.66 17.41
C SER A 172 12.65 -1.11 16.53
N SER A 173 13.85 -1.60 16.77
CA SER A 173 15.00 -1.19 15.94
C SER A 173 14.79 -1.55 14.45
N ALA A 174 14.13 -2.67 14.16
CA ALA A 174 13.84 -3.11 12.80
C ALA A 174 12.82 -2.20 12.11
N GLU A 175 11.74 -1.84 12.81
CA GLU A 175 10.75 -0.89 12.30
C GLU A 175 11.34 0.51 12.10
N GLN A 176 12.21 0.97 13.01
CA GLN A 176 12.89 2.26 12.85
C GLN A 176 13.79 2.25 11.60
N ILE A 177 14.56 1.18 11.36
CA ILE A 177 15.37 1.03 10.14
C ILE A 177 14.48 1.07 8.90
N MET A 178 13.32 0.42 8.92
CA MET A 178 12.37 0.46 7.81
C MET A 178 11.79 1.87 7.61
N LEU A 179 11.39 2.56 8.68
CA LEU A 179 10.93 3.95 8.61
C LEU A 179 11.99 4.88 8.02
N ASP A 180 13.26 4.72 8.43
CA ASP A 180 14.38 5.50 7.90
C ASP A 180 14.63 5.20 6.40
N LYS A 181 14.48 3.93 5.98
CA LYS A 181 14.55 3.51 4.58
C LYS A 181 13.45 4.16 3.75
N LEU A 182 12.19 4.14 4.23
CA LEU A 182 11.06 4.79 3.59
C LEU A 182 11.27 6.31 3.49
N GLU A 183 11.75 6.93 4.56
CA GLU A 183 12.06 8.36 4.58
C GLU A 183 13.14 8.73 3.56
N SER A 184 14.13 7.87 3.38
CA SER A 184 15.23 8.10 2.44
C SER A 184 14.77 8.17 0.98
N ALA A 185 13.62 7.59 0.64
CA ALA A 185 13.04 7.66 -0.70
C ALA A 185 12.63 9.08 -1.09
N PHE A 186 12.36 9.96 -0.11
CA PHE A 186 11.99 11.37 -0.32
C PHE A 186 13.19 12.32 -0.36
N LYS A 187 14.40 11.79 -0.27
CA LYS A 187 15.63 12.58 -0.40
C LYS A 187 16.08 12.48 -1.86
N ALA A 188 16.01 13.62 -2.58
CA ALA A 188 16.62 13.74 -3.89
C ALA A 188 18.14 13.71 -3.78
#